data_3052fbe2a65f1dffcc3768a9d05a14c7
#
_entry.id   3052fbe2a65f1dffcc3768a9d05a14c7
#
_cell.length_a   1.000
_cell.length_b   1.000
_cell.length_c   1.000
_cell.angle_alpha   90.00
_cell.angle_beta   90.00
_cell.angle_gamma   90.00
#
_symmetry.space_group_name_H-M   'P 1'
#
loop_
_entity.id
_entity.type
_entity.pdbx_description
1 polymer ?
#
loop_
_entity_poly.entity_id
_entity_poly.type
_entity_poly.pdbx_seq_one_letter_code
_entity_poly.pdbx_strand_id
1 'polypeptide(L)'
;MKTCHSCQQQSVTPDHTKNETTCNRRDFAQKALTAGFLSALSIITLPRAADAWMDGKFNEREDLGDAFKALVTTYSDTRGYPHKFNDALVKLLLRDLDFAVRSGVHEEFAQHYVLTLGALINKYIKSGVEKFGKDIFLWGIFERTTCSYQLYEHIDIKDGVRTIPCPFKSILEQIQKIMGTYTITWDDVHNKWCIPVWKGFAEIAGVKIKVEPGETCVVKVL
;
A
#
# COMPACT_ATOMS: atom_id res chain seq x y z
N MET A 1 27.28 34.85 20.65
CA MET A 1 27.82 35.58 19.50
C MET A 1 29.20 35.03 19.15
N LYS A 2 29.28 34.20 18.13
CA LYS A 2 30.52 33.90 17.39
C LYS A 2 30.09 33.61 15.96
N THR A 3 30.44 34.53 15.11
CA THR A 3 30.26 34.57 13.68
C THR A 3 31.19 33.55 13.00
N CYS A 4 30.64 32.71 12.14
CA CYS A 4 31.42 31.83 11.28
C CYS A 4 31.60 32.50 9.92
N HIS A 5 32.86 32.78 9.58
CA HIS A 5 33.29 33.38 8.33
C HIS A 5 33.59 32.35 7.26
N SER A 6 33.29 32.75 6.04
CA SER A 6 33.88 32.35 4.73
C SER A 6 33.70 30.92 4.24
N CYS A 7 32.70 30.75 3.39
CA CYS A 7 32.81 29.83 2.24
C CYS A 7 33.46 30.58 1.08
N GLN A 8 34.72 30.27 0.77
CA GLN A 8 35.40 30.70 -0.46
C GLN A 8 34.84 29.89 -1.63
N GLN A 9 34.31 30.63 -2.60
CA GLN A 9 33.97 30.10 -3.92
C GLN A 9 35.27 29.82 -4.68
N GLN A 10 35.55 28.57 -4.95
CA GLN A 10 36.52 28.20 -5.99
C GLN A 10 35.78 28.09 -7.32
N SER A 11 36.14 29.02 -8.22
CA SER A 11 35.75 29.00 -9.62
C SER A 11 36.47 27.85 -10.35
N VAL A 12 35.73 26.79 -10.70
CA VAL A 12 36.22 25.76 -11.63
C VAL A 12 35.77 26.17 -13.02
N THR A 13 36.74 26.52 -13.87
CA THR A 13 36.52 26.68 -15.29
C THR A 13 36.29 25.34 -15.95
N PRO A 14 35.25 25.17 -16.77
CA PRO A 14 35.04 23.91 -17.50
C PRO A 14 35.93 23.86 -18.72
N ASP A 15 36.78 22.85 -18.81
CA ASP A 15 37.52 22.47 -19.99
C ASP A 15 36.55 21.84 -21.01
N HIS A 16 36.37 22.55 -22.11
CA HIS A 16 35.59 22.13 -23.26
C HIS A 16 36.43 21.26 -24.19
N THR A 17 36.47 19.96 -23.93
CA THR A 17 36.80 18.99 -24.98
C THR A 17 35.53 18.25 -25.38
N LYS A 18 35.06 18.58 -26.55
CA LYS A 18 33.90 18.03 -27.25
C LYS A 18 34.03 16.53 -27.43
N ASN A 19 33.06 15.81 -26.90
CA ASN A 19 32.57 14.55 -27.49
C ASN A 19 31.07 14.66 -27.62
N GLU A 20 30.62 15.33 -28.67
CA GLU A 20 29.24 15.25 -29.13
C GLU A 20 29.00 13.85 -29.70
N THR A 21 28.57 12.92 -28.86
CA THR A 21 27.87 11.73 -29.34
C THR A 21 26.52 12.19 -29.84
N THR A 22 26.43 12.51 -31.12
CA THR A 22 25.19 12.75 -31.85
C THR A 22 24.36 11.47 -31.73
N CYS A 23 23.41 11.47 -30.77
CA CYS A 23 22.42 10.40 -30.64
C CYS A 23 21.55 10.43 -31.90
N ASN A 24 21.87 9.54 -32.86
CA ASN A 24 21.17 9.45 -34.10
C ASN A 24 19.74 8.99 -33.85
N ARG A 25 18.72 9.74 -34.25
CA ARG A 25 17.30 9.44 -34.10
C ARG A 25 16.94 8.02 -34.58
N ARG A 26 17.68 7.48 -35.54
CA ARG A 26 17.53 6.09 -36.00
C ARG A 26 17.93 5.06 -34.94
N ASP A 27 19.02 5.31 -34.18
CA ASP A 27 19.48 4.42 -33.12
C ASP A 27 18.51 4.40 -31.91
N PHE A 28 17.90 5.56 -31.63
CA PHE A 28 16.87 5.64 -30.61
C PHE A 28 15.60 4.89 -31.02
N ALA A 29 15.16 5.03 -32.26
CA ALA A 29 14.01 4.32 -32.80
C ALA A 29 14.22 2.80 -32.86
N GLN A 30 15.43 2.34 -33.25
CA GLN A 30 15.77 0.91 -33.23
C GLN A 30 15.85 0.34 -31.81
N LYS A 31 16.44 1.07 -30.88
CA LYS A 31 16.48 0.64 -29.45
C LYS A 31 15.09 0.65 -28.81
N ALA A 32 14.24 1.61 -29.16
CA ALA A 32 12.86 1.65 -28.71
C ALA A 32 12.01 0.50 -29.30
N LEU A 33 12.24 0.14 -30.57
CA LEU A 33 11.58 -1.00 -31.22
C LEU A 33 12.05 -2.34 -30.63
N THR A 34 13.36 -2.51 -30.36
CA THR A 34 13.86 -3.75 -29.71
C THR A 34 13.40 -3.87 -28.26
N ALA A 35 13.37 -2.78 -27.50
CA ALA A 35 12.81 -2.77 -26.14
C ALA A 35 11.29 -3.02 -26.14
N GLY A 36 10.55 -2.45 -27.10
CA GLY A 36 9.12 -2.69 -27.28
C GLY A 36 8.82 -4.13 -27.71
N PHE A 37 9.65 -4.76 -28.53
CA PHE A 37 9.47 -6.14 -28.97
C PHE A 37 9.76 -7.16 -27.85
N LEU A 38 10.78 -6.91 -27.02
CA LEU A 38 11.07 -7.71 -25.83
C LEU A 38 9.97 -7.57 -24.76
N SER A 39 9.39 -6.38 -24.62
CA SER A 39 8.24 -6.16 -23.74
C SER A 39 6.98 -6.86 -24.25
N ALA A 40 6.75 -6.88 -25.56
CA ALA A 40 5.63 -7.58 -26.19
C ALA A 40 5.75 -9.11 -26.08
N LEU A 41 6.96 -9.65 -26.19
CA LEU A 41 7.23 -11.07 -25.97
C LEU A 41 7.05 -11.49 -24.51
N SER A 42 7.38 -10.59 -23.56
CA SER A 42 7.12 -10.82 -22.13
C SER A 42 5.63 -10.86 -21.79
N ILE A 43 4.83 -10.06 -22.51
CA ILE A 43 3.36 -10.04 -22.32
C ILE A 43 2.69 -11.30 -22.87
N ILE A 44 3.25 -11.94 -23.89
CA ILE A 44 2.69 -13.18 -24.47
C ILE A 44 2.95 -14.39 -23.56
N THR A 45 3.97 -14.34 -22.70
CA THR A 45 4.25 -15.43 -21.73
C THR A 45 3.56 -15.25 -20.38
N LEU A 46 2.97 -14.08 -20.11
CA LEU A 46 2.23 -13.77 -18.88
C LEU A 46 0.88 -14.48 -18.70
N PRO A 47 0.12 -14.90 -19.74
CA PRO A 47 -1.16 -15.57 -19.52
C PRO A 47 -1.04 -16.83 -18.66
N ARG A 48 0.03 -17.61 -18.83
CA ARG A 48 0.22 -18.85 -18.06
C ARG A 48 0.51 -18.63 -16.57
N ALA A 49 1.20 -17.56 -16.23
CA ALA A 49 1.43 -17.21 -14.83
C ALA A 49 0.16 -16.65 -14.16
N ALA A 50 -0.65 -15.89 -14.90
CA ALA A 50 -1.92 -15.38 -14.43
C ALA A 50 -2.96 -16.51 -14.27
N ASP A 51 -3.00 -17.48 -15.19
CA ASP A 51 -3.90 -18.65 -15.11
C ASP A 51 -3.52 -19.55 -13.92
N ALA A 52 -2.22 -19.77 -13.69
CA ALA A 52 -1.76 -20.52 -12.52
C ALA A 52 -2.11 -19.82 -11.19
N TRP A 53 -2.21 -18.50 -11.22
CA TRP A 53 -2.62 -17.70 -10.06
C TRP A 53 -4.13 -17.82 -9.79
N MET A 54 -4.93 -17.93 -10.84
CA MET A 54 -6.39 -18.11 -10.76
C MET A 54 -6.77 -19.52 -10.31
N ASP A 55 -5.97 -20.54 -10.67
CA ASP A 55 -6.21 -21.94 -10.30
C ASP A 55 -5.69 -22.30 -8.90
N GLY A 56 -5.12 -21.36 -8.16
CA GLY A 56 -4.53 -21.61 -6.83
C GLY A 56 -3.29 -22.51 -6.88
N LYS A 57 -2.79 -22.82 -8.07
CA LYS A 57 -1.56 -23.61 -8.26
C LYS A 57 -0.37 -22.66 -8.35
N PHE A 58 0.30 -22.44 -7.25
CA PHE A 58 1.61 -21.80 -7.26
C PHE A 58 2.63 -22.82 -7.80
N ASN A 59 3.45 -22.40 -8.76
CA ASN A 59 4.64 -23.17 -9.09
C ASN A 59 5.49 -23.22 -7.81
N GLU A 60 5.70 -24.44 -7.31
CA GLU A 60 6.58 -24.66 -6.19
C GLU A 60 8.01 -24.23 -6.60
N ARG A 61 8.48 -23.22 -5.92
CA ARG A 61 9.86 -22.73 -6.03
C ARG A 61 10.54 -23.03 -4.71
N GLU A 62 11.53 -23.92 -4.73
CA GLU A 62 12.29 -24.33 -3.53
C GLU A 62 12.96 -23.13 -2.83
N ASP A 63 13.45 -22.16 -3.62
CA ASP A 63 14.06 -20.94 -3.12
C ASP A 63 13.09 -20.01 -2.37
N LEU A 64 11.79 -20.07 -2.66
CA LEU A 64 10.79 -19.26 -1.95
C LEU A 64 10.56 -19.73 -0.52
N GLY A 65 10.69 -21.02 -0.25
CA GLY A 65 10.58 -21.58 1.09
C GLY A 65 11.61 -20.99 2.05
N ASP A 66 12.87 -20.93 1.62
CA ASP A 66 13.96 -20.36 2.42
C ASP A 66 13.86 -18.85 2.57
N ALA A 67 13.51 -18.14 1.50
CA ALA A 67 13.29 -16.69 1.54
C ALA A 67 12.13 -16.33 2.50
N PHE A 68 11.04 -17.09 2.46
CA PHE A 68 9.90 -16.89 3.35
C PHE A 68 10.28 -17.21 4.79
N LYS A 69 11.01 -18.29 5.04
CA LYS A 69 11.51 -18.67 6.36
C LYS A 69 12.44 -17.60 6.94
N ALA A 70 13.36 -17.06 6.13
CA ALA A 70 14.22 -15.95 6.53
C ALA A 70 13.40 -14.70 6.89
N LEU A 71 12.38 -14.38 6.09
CA LEU A 71 11.47 -13.27 6.36
C LEU A 71 10.72 -13.46 7.67
N VAL A 72 10.09 -14.61 7.88
CA VAL A 72 9.38 -14.95 9.12
C VAL A 72 10.30 -14.91 10.33
N THR A 73 11.53 -15.42 10.19
CA THR A 73 12.54 -15.37 11.26
C THR A 73 12.90 -13.93 11.62
N THR A 74 13.04 -13.06 10.62
CA THR A 74 13.31 -11.63 10.83
C THR A 74 12.15 -10.95 11.58
N TYR A 75 10.91 -11.26 11.21
CA TYR A 75 9.73 -10.72 11.91
C TYR A 75 9.53 -11.31 13.31
N SER A 76 10.05 -12.50 13.56
CA SER A 76 10.01 -13.12 14.89
C SER A 76 11.07 -12.56 15.84
N ASP A 77 11.89 -11.60 15.40
CA ASP A 77 12.82 -10.89 16.30
C ASP A 77 12.02 -10.18 17.39
N THR A 78 12.21 -10.62 18.62
CA THR A 78 11.44 -10.16 19.78
C THR A 78 12.08 -8.96 20.49
N ARG A 79 13.06 -8.31 19.88
CA ARG A 79 13.65 -7.08 20.44
C ARG A 79 12.60 -5.99 20.51
N GLY A 80 12.34 -5.52 21.70
CA GLY A 80 11.27 -4.56 22.01
C GLY A 80 9.90 -5.22 22.22
N TYR A 81 9.40 -6.00 21.27
CA TYR A 81 8.16 -6.80 21.36
C TYR A 81 8.08 -7.81 20.19
N PRO A 82 7.21 -8.82 20.26
CA PRO A 82 6.97 -9.75 19.15
C PRO A 82 6.42 -9.02 17.93
N HIS A 83 7.19 -9.01 16.83
CA HIS A 83 6.78 -8.37 15.58
C HIS A 83 5.84 -9.26 14.77
N LYS A 84 4.83 -8.65 14.17
CA LYS A 84 3.89 -9.28 13.25
C LYS A 84 4.31 -9.04 11.80
N PHE A 85 3.79 -9.86 10.89
CA PHE A 85 4.05 -9.72 9.46
C PHE A 85 3.71 -8.32 8.92
N ASN A 86 2.61 -7.74 9.37
CA ASN A 86 2.11 -6.43 8.95
C ASN A 86 2.68 -5.23 9.72
N ASP A 87 3.57 -5.48 10.67
CA ASP A 87 4.07 -4.48 11.63
C ASP A 87 4.65 -3.24 10.96
N ALA A 88 5.48 -3.42 9.94
CA ALA A 88 6.12 -2.31 9.24
C ALA A 88 5.10 -1.39 8.53
N LEU A 89 4.11 -1.96 7.85
CA LEU A 89 3.08 -1.21 7.13
C LEU A 89 2.15 -0.49 8.11
N VAL A 90 1.74 -1.18 9.17
CA VAL A 90 0.89 -0.60 10.22
C VAL A 90 1.59 0.56 10.91
N LYS A 91 2.86 0.44 11.25
CA LYS A 91 3.66 1.53 11.84
C LYS A 91 3.80 2.72 10.91
N LEU A 92 4.03 2.47 9.63
CA LEU A 92 4.12 3.54 8.64
C LEU A 92 2.83 4.35 8.62
N LEU A 93 1.69 3.66 8.51
CA LEU A 93 0.39 4.31 8.47
C LEU A 93 0.06 5.05 9.78
N LEU A 94 0.36 4.45 10.93
CA LEU A 94 0.15 5.10 12.24
C LEU A 94 1.00 6.36 12.38
N ARG A 95 2.25 6.35 11.91
CA ARG A 95 3.13 7.52 11.93
C ARG A 95 2.59 8.65 11.07
N ASP A 96 2.16 8.33 9.87
CA ASP A 96 1.66 9.32 8.93
C ASP A 96 0.31 9.90 9.43
N LEU A 97 -0.54 9.06 10.02
CA LEU A 97 -1.78 9.50 10.66
C LEU A 97 -1.52 10.37 11.91
N ASP A 98 -0.56 9.99 12.77
CA ASP A 98 -0.18 10.80 13.93
C ASP A 98 0.28 12.20 13.50
N PHE A 99 1.09 12.27 12.46
CA PHE A 99 1.49 13.55 11.86
C PHE A 99 0.28 14.34 11.35
N ALA A 100 -0.61 13.71 10.60
CA ALA A 100 -1.79 14.37 10.04
C ALA A 100 -2.74 14.89 11.13
N VAL A 101 -2.96 14.12 12.19
CA VAL A 101 -3.79 14.51 13.32
C VAL A 101 -3.16 15.68 14.08
N ARG A 102 -1.85 15.61 14.38
CA ARG A 102 -1.13 16.70 15.07
C ARG A 102 -1.06 17.98 14.28
N SER A 103 -1.01 17.87 12.96
CA SER A 103 -0.99 19.02 12.04
C SER A 103 -2.39 19.54 11.71
N GLY A 104 -3.45 18.88 12.17
CA GLY A 104 -4.84 19.28 11.90
C GLY A 104 -5.31 19.01 10.47
N VAL A 105 -4.61 18.14 9.72
CA VAL A 105 -4.88 17.85 8.30
C VAL A 105 -5.33 16.38 8.06
N HIS A 106 -5.92 15.76 9.06
CA HIS A 106 -6.33 14.35 8.97
C HIS A 106 -7.48 14.12 7.99
N GLU A 107 -8.35 15.11 7.79
CA GLU A 107 -9.44 15.02 6.81
C GLU A 107 -8.88 15.04 5.39
N GLU A 108 -7.96 15.95 5.09
CA GLU A 108 -7.26 16.04 3.81
C GLU A 108 -6.42 14.78 3.57
N PHE A 109 -5.79 14.24 4.60
CA PHE A 109 -5.03 12.99 4.52
C PHE A 109 -5.94 11.82 4.09
N ALA A 110 -7.10 11.64 4.74
CA ALA A 110 -8.05 10.60 4.39
C ALA A 110 -8.63 10.81 2.96
N GLN A 111 -8.98 12.06 2.61
CA GLN A 111 -9.45 12.40 1.26
C GLN A 111 -8.39 12.13 0.19
N HIS A 112 -7.12 12.49 0.46
CA HIS A 112 -6.03 12.21 -0.46
C HIS A 112 -5.87 10.70 -0.71
N TYR A 113 -6.00 9.89 0.34
CA TYR A 113 -5.97 8.44 0.22
C TYR A 113 -7.09 7.91 -0.68
N VAL A 114 -8.30 8.44 -0.51
CA VAL A 114 -9.46 8.10 -1.36
C VAL A 114 -9.23 8.52 -2.81
N LEU A 115 -8.74 9.73 -3.04
CA LEU A 115 -8.50 10.26 -4.39
C LEU A 115 -7.42 9.49 -5.14
N THR A 116 -6.33 9.09 -4.48
CA THR A 116 -5.23 8.37 -5.13
C THR A 116 -5.63 6.99 -5.64
N LEU A 117 -6.57 6.33 -4.97
CA LEU A 117 -7.10 5.03 -5.39
C LEU A 117 -8.41 5.13 -6.19
N GLY A 118 -9.03 6.31 -6.20
CA GLY A 118 -10.36 6.53 -6.77
C GLY A 118 -10.50 6.11 -8.22
N ALA A 119 -9.47 6.35 -9.05
CA ALA A 119 -9.47 5.95 -10.45
C ALA A 119 -9.53 4.42 -10.63
N LEU A 120 -8.79 3.67 -9.80
CA LEU A 120 -8.82 2.20 -9.80
C LEU A 120 -10.16 1.67 -9.32
N ILE A 121 -10.69 2.24 -8.24
CA ILE A 121 -11.98 1.84 -7.68
C ILE A 121 -13.08 2.10 -8.69
N ASN A 122 -13.12 3.28 -9.30
CA ASN A 122 -14.12 3.61 -10.32
C ASN A 122 -14.04 2.66 -11.53
N LYS A 123 -12.82 2.35 -12.00
CA LYS A 123 -12.62 1.51 -13.20
C LYS A 123 -12.93 0.03 -12.95
N TYR A 124 -12.47 -0.53 -11.87
CA TYR A 124 -12.52 -1.98 -11.63
C TYR A 124 -13.60 -2.39 -10.63
N ILE A 125 -13.67 -1.72 -9.48
CA ILE A 125 -14.59 -2.13 -8.42
C ILE A 125 -16.01 -1.75 -8.78
N LYS A 126 -16.27 -0.52 -9.21
CA LYS A 126 -17.60 -0.06 -9.61
C LYS A 126 -18.16 -0.90 -10.75
N SER A 127 -17.37 -1.13 -11.82
CA SER A 127 -17.78 -1.99 -12.93
C SER A 127 -18.04 -3.43 -12.48
N GLY A 128 -17.30 -3.91 -11.50
CA GLY A 128 -17.52 -5.23 -10.89
C GLY A 128 -18.82 -5.27 -10.09
N VAL A 129 -19.08 -4.24 -9.29
CA VAL A 129 -20.33 -4.11 -8.51
C VAL A 129 -21.56 -4.12 -9.43
N GLU A 130 -21.50 -3.39 -10.54
CA GLU A 130 -22.60 -3.33 -11.53
C GLU A 130 -22.88 -4.71 -12.17
N LYS A 131 -21.84 -5.54 -12.38
CA LYS A 131 -21.96 -6.84 -13.05
C LYS A 131 -22.26 -8.00 -12.10
N PHE A 132 -21.67 -7.99 -10.92
CA PHE A 132 -21.62 -9.16 -10.03
C PHE A 132 -22.24 -8.89 -8.65
N GLY A 133 -22.69 -7.65 -8.38
CA GLY A 133 -23.32 -7.28 -7.14
C GLY A 133 -22.39 -6.64 -6.11
N LYS A 134 -22.99 -6.15 -5.03
CA LYS A 134 -22.34 -5.27 -4.05
C LYS A 134 -21.19 -5.94 -3.28
N ASP A 135 -21.19 -7.25 -3.11
CA ASP A 135 -20.12 -7.97 -2.40
C ASP A 135 -18.76 -7.82 -3.07
N ILE A 136 -18.73 -7.55 -4.38
CA ILE A 136 -17.50 -7.25 -5.13
C ILE A 136 -16.74 -6.06 -4.54
N PHE A 137 -17.44 -5.11 -3.93
CA PHE A 137 -16.78 -4.01 -3.22
C PHE A 137 -15.93 -4.53 -2.06
N LEU A 138 -16.51 -5.37 -1.20
CA LEU A 138 -15.79 -5.95 -0.06
C LEU A 138 -14.65 -6.85 -0.52
N TRP A 139 -14.92 -7.70 -1.51
CA TRP A 139 -13.91 -8.56 -2.13
C TRP A 139 -12.74 -7.75 -2.68
N GLY A 140 -13.01 -6.69 -3.46
CA GLY A 140 -11.98 -5.84 -4.07
C GLY A 140 -11.14 -5.08 -3.04
N ILE A 141 -11.79 -4.47 -2.04
CA ILE A 141 -11.10 -3.63 -1.06
C ILE A 141 -10.35 -4.44 0.00
N PHE A 142 -10.94 -5.53 0.50
CA PHE A 142 -10.38 -6.25 1.64
C PHE A 142 -9.63 -7.53 1.29
N GLU A 143 -9.87 -8.13 0.10
CA GLU A 143 -9.31 -9.43 -0.22
C GLU A 143 -8.35 -9.43 -1.41
N ARG A 144 -8.39 -8.40 -2.28
CA ARG A 144 -7.67 -8.45 -3.57
C ARG A 144 -6.73 -7.28 -3.82
N THR A 145 -6.45 -6.48 -2.82
CA THR A 145 -5.42 -5.43 -2.94
C THR A 145 -4.14 -5.86 -2.24
N THR A 146 -3.00 -5.39 -2.73
CA THR A 146 -1.71 -5.62 -2.07
C THR A 146 -1.72 -5.12 -0.63
N CYS A 147 -2.36 -3.95 -0.39
CA CYS A 147 -2.49 -3.40 0.96
C CYS A 147 -3.29 -4.31 1.89
N SER A 148 -4.33 -4.98 1.38
CA SER A 148 -5.13 -5.91 2.19
C SER A 148 -4.27 -7.08 2.69
N TYR A 149 -3.51 -7.71 1.79
CA TYR A 149 -2.64 -8.83 2.16
C TYR A 149 -1.53 -8.45 3.12
N GLN A 150 -1.07 -7.21 3.09
CA GLN A 150 -0.01 -6.72 3.96
C GLN A 150 -0.55 -6.13 5.26
N LEU A 151 -1.79 -5.63 5.25
CA LEU A 151 -2.39 -4.95 6.41
C LEU A 151 -3.18 -5.91 7.29
N TYR A 152 -3.95 -6.83 6.69
CA TYR A 152 -4.86 -7.73 7.41
C TYR A 152 -4.30 -9.15 7.43
N GLU A 153 -3.96 -9.66 8.60
CA GLU A 153 -3.46 -11.02 8.79
C GLU A 153 -4.56 -12.08 8.55
N HIS A 154 -5.79 -11.71 8.82
CA HIS A 154 -6.94 -12.60 8.70
C HIS A 154 -8.21 -11.81 8.38
N ILE A 155 -9.09 -12.37 7.57
CA ILE A 155 -10.40 -11.81 7.23
C ILE A 155 -11.41 -12.94 7.20
N ASP A 156 -12.45 -12.86 8.04
CA ASP A 156 -13.60 -13.74 7.95
C ASP A 156 -14.57 -13.24 6.88
N ILE A 157 -14.86 -14.10 5.92
CA ILE A 157 -15.65 -13.79 4.73
C ILE A 157 -17.04 -14.41 4.86
N LYS A 158 -18.06 -13.57 4.79
CA LYS A 158 -19.45 -13.97 4.62
C LYS A 158 -20.07 -13.09 3.55
N ASP A 159 -21.12 -13.58 2.89
CA ASP A 159 -21.82 -12.81 1.87
C ASP A 159 -22.28 -11.46 2.44
N GLY A 160 -21.88 -10.39 1.76
CA GLY A 160 -22.17 -9.01 2.17
C GLY A 160 -21.47 -8.53 3.46
N VAL A 161 -20.57 -9.33 4.06
CA VAL A 161 -19.91 -8.99 5.34
C VAL A 161 -18.46 -9.42 5.35
N ARG A 162 -17.58 -8.53 5.89
CA ARG A 162 -16.19 -8.88 6.25
C ARG A 162 -15.94 -8.55 7.71
N THR A 163 -15.33 -9.50 8.40
CA THR A 163 -14.95 -9.36 9.81
C THR A 163 -13.43 -9.41 9.90
N ILE A 164 -12.84 -8.33 10.42
CA ILE A 164 -11.40 -8.06 10.31
C ILE A 164 -10.85 -7.77 11.69
N PRO A 165 -9.98 -8.62 12.26
CA PRO A 165 -9.23 -8.28 13.47
C PRO A 165 -8.44 -6.99 13.24
N CYS A 166 -8.59 -6.03 14.15
CA CYS A 166 -7.97 -4.71 13.98
C CYS A 166 -6.43 -4.82 14.04
N PRO A 167 -5.71 -4.47 12.97
CA PRO A 167 -4.26 -4.56 12.96
C PRO A 167 -3.59 -3.45 13.77
N PHE A 168 -4.31 -2.35 14.05
CA PHE A 168 -3.71 -1.14 14.61
C PHE A 168 -3.56 -1.16 16.13
N LYS A 169 -4.55 -1.72 16.87
CA LYS A 169 -4.62 -1.60 18.32
C LYS A 169 -3.34 -2.09 19.00
N SER A 170 -3.02 -3.35 18.80
CA SER A 170 -1.89 -3.99 19.49
C SER A 170 -0.55 -3.35 19.12
N ILE A 171 -0.37 -2.96 17.85
CA ILE A 171 0.87 -2.32 17.38
C ILE A 171 0.96 -0.90 17.93
N LEU A 172 -0.12 -0.12 17.92
CA LEU A 172 -0.14 1.22 18.49
C LEU A 172 0.21 1.21 19.98
N GLU A 173 -0.40 0.33 20.76
CA GLU A 173 -0.12 0.18 22.19
C GLU A 173 1.35 -0.17 22.46
N GLN A 174 1.94 -1.07 21.66
CA GLN A 174 3.35 -1.44 21.79
C GLN A 174 4.30 -0.28 21.47
N ILE A 175 4.08 0.42 20.36
CA ILE A 175 4.96 1.54 19.99
C ILE A 175 4.82 2.73 20.94
N GLN A 176 3.61 2.99 21.46
CA GLN A 176 3.39 4.01 22.47
C GLN A 176 4.13 3.68 23.77
N LYS A 177 4.07 2.41 24.20
CA LYS A 177 4.80 1.95 25.39
C LYS A 177 6.31 2.08 25.26
N ILE A 178 6.87 1.83 24.07
CA ILE A 178 8.32 1.84 23.84
C ILE A 178 8.82 3.24 23.54
N MET A 179 8.15 3.97 22.68
CA MET A 179 8.61 5.26 22.17
C MET A 179 8.01 6.46 22.89
N GLY A 180 6.76 6.35 23.35
CA GLY A 180 6.06 7.44 24.05
C GLY A 180 5.78 8.69 23.21
N THR A 181 6.00 8.63 21.89
CA THR A 181 5.95 9.81 21.00
C THR A 181 4.67 9.94 20.20
N TYR A 182 3.91 8.85 20.05
CA TYR A 182 2.63 8.85 19.33
C TYR A 182 1.52 9.41 20.21
N THR A 183 0.75 10.35 19.68
CA THR A 183 -0.34 11.04 20.40
C THR A 183 -1.73 10.57 19.98
N ILE A 184 -1.85 9.92 18.83
CA ILE A 184 -3.12 9.38 18.36
C ILE A 184 -3.60 8.25 19.26
N THR A 185 -4.92 8.14 19.36
CA THR A 185 -5.60 7.03 20.04
C THR A 185 -6.06 6.00 19.01
N TRP A 186 -6.45 4.81 19.49
CA TRP A 186 -7.08 3.82 18.63
C TRP A 186 -8.41 4.33 18.04
N ASP A 187 -9.17 5.12 18.77
CA ASP A 187 -10.38 5.77 18.27
C ASP A 187 -10.08 6.77 17.14
N ASP A 188 -8.96 7.48 17.24
CA ASP A 188 -8.51 8.36 16.14
C ASP A 188 -8.24 7.57 14.86
N VAL A 189 -7.62 6.39 14.96
CA VAL A 189 -7.37 5.53 13.79
C VAL A 189 -8.67 5.16 13.10
N HIS A 190 -9.71 4.79 13.85
CA HIS A 190 -10.99 4.45 13.27
C HIS A 190 -11.73 5.67 12.71
N ASN A 191 -11.85 6.73 13.50
CA ASN A 191 -12.71 7.85 13.17
C ASN A 191 -12.08 8.82 12.17
N LYS A 192 -10.74 8.94 12.17
CA LYS A 192 -10.02 9.88 11.33
C LYS A 192 -9.40 9.27 10.08
N TRP A 193 -9.34 7.92 9.99
CA TRP A 193 -8.79 7.25 8.83
C TRP A 193 -9.65 6.09 8.31
N CYS A 194 -9.83 4.99 9.06
CA CYS A 194 -10.48 3.78 8.55
C CYS A 194 -11.89 4.06 8.00
N ILE A 195 -12.75 4.66 8.82
CA ILE A 195 -14.15 4.91 8.46
C ILE A 195 -14.27 5.90 7.30
N PRO A 196 -13.62 7.08 7.31
CA PRO A 196 -13.64 8.01 6.19
C PRO A 196 -13.15 7.40 4.89
N VAL A 197 -12.04 6.68 4.90
CA VAL A 197 -11.45 6.07 3.71
C VAL A 197 -12.36 4.99 3.13
N TRP A 198 -12.86 4.06 3.95
CA TRP A 198 -13.73 3.00 3.45
C TRP A 198 -15.06 3.52 2.93
N LYS A 199 -15.64 4.53 3.60
CA LYS A 199 -16.85 5.21 3.10
C LYS A 199 -16.59 5.95 1.79
N GLY A 200 -15.47 6.63 1.67
CA GLY A 200 -15.07 7.30 0.43
C GLY A 200 -14.90 6.32 -0.74
N PHE A 201 -14.27 5.17 -0.50
CA PHE A 201 -14.17 4.11 -1.51
C PHE A 201 -15.54 3.55 -1.90
N ALA A 202 -16.41 3.34 -0.92
CA ALA A 202 -17.78 2.84 -1.15
C ALA A 202 -18.61 3.83 -1.97
N GLU A 203 -18.47 5.12 -1.71
CA GLU A 203 -19.13 6.18 -2.46
C GLU A 203 -18.70 6.17 -3.94
N ILE A 204 -17.39 6.08 -4.22
CA ILE A 204 -16.87 5.97 -5.59
C ILE A 204 -17.41 4.71 -6.28
N ALA A 205 -17.50 3.59 -5.57
CA ALA A 205 -18.04 2.34 -6.09
C ALA A 205 -19.57 2.31 -6.23
N GLY A 206 -20.28 3.32 -5.72
CA GLY A 206 -21.75 3.37 -5.72
C GLY A 206 -22.39 2.40 -4.72
N VAL A 207 -21.69 2.05 -3.64
CA VAL A 207 -22.15 1.08 -2.63
C VAL A 207 -22.35 1.79 -1.29
N LYS A 208 -23.41 1.45 -0.57
CA LYS A 208 -23.59 1.87 0.81
C LYS A 208 -23.01 0.80 1.74
N ILE A 209 -22.25 1.21 2.74
CA ILE A 209 -21.66 0.31 3.73
C ILE A 209 -21.97 0.78 5.14
N LYS A 210 -22.00 -0.19 6.07
CA LYS A 210 -21.94 0.05 7.51
C LYS A 210 -20.60 -0.46 8.03
N VAL A 211 -19.93 0.38 8.80
CA VAL A 211 -18.67 0.03 9.47
C VAL A 211 -18.94 0.01 10.96
N GLU A 212 -18.65 -1.11 11.59
CA GLU A 212 -18.74 -1.30 13.04
C GLU A 212 -17.30 -1.48 13.56
N PRO A 213 -16.65 -0.40 14.06
CA PRO A 213 -15.27 -0.47 14.52
C PRO A 213 -15.19 -1.23 15.85
N GLY A 214 -14.08 -1.90 16.07
CA GLY A 214 -13.82 -2.66 17.28
C GLY A 214 -12.48 -3.38 17.23
N GLU A 215 -12.15 -4.17 18.25
CA GLU A 215 -10.99 -5.09 18.19
C GLU A 215 -11.11 -6.02 16.98
N THR A 216 -12.34 -6.31 16.62
CA THR A 216 -12.73 -6.95 15.37
C THR A 216 -13.68 -6.01 14.64
N CYS A 217 -13.21 -5.38 13.60
CA CYS A 217 -14.03 -4.52 12.76
C CYS A 217 -14.96 -5.34 11.87
N VAL A 218 -16.22 -4.89 11.75
CA VAL A 218 -17.19 -5.51 10.84
C VAL A 218 -17.61 -4.51 9.78
N VAL A 219 -17.45 -4.88 8.52
CA VAL A 219 -17.88 -4.08 7.37
C VAL A 219 -18.95 -4.82 6.60
N LYS A 220 -20.09 -4.18 6.40
CA LYS A 220 -21.28 -4.74 5.74
C LYS A 220 -21.68 -3.87 4.55
N VAL A 221 -22.02 -4.48 3.43
CA VAL A 221 -22.77 -3.80 2.36
C VAL A 221 -24.26 -3.74 2.72
N LEU A 222 -24.92 -2.64 2.31
CA LEU A 222 -26.31 -2.36 2.63
C LEU A 222 -27.20 -2.45 1.38
#